data_7dac906c72a513517ef72f3d8aedf15c
#
_entry.id   7dac906c72a513517ef72f3d8aedf15c
#
_cell.length_a   1.000
_cell.length_b   1.000
_cell.length_c   1.000
_cell.angle_alpha   90.00
_cell.angle_beta   90.00
_cell.angle_gamma   90.00
#
_symmetry.space_group_name_H-M   'P 1'
#
loop_
_entity.id
_entity.type
_entity.pdbx_description
1 polymer ?
#
loop_
_entity_poly.entity_id
_entity_poly.type
_entity_poly.pdbx_seq_one_letter_code
_entity_poly.pdbx_strand_id
1 'polypeptide(L)'
;MENARASYVEIAEKLGVSEAAVRKRIRRLEDLGAIRRYTIDLDPRRLGYEVLAIIGLDVEPEHLLKVMEELKGREEVVRLYLTSGDHMLIVECWFENSQEFSSFIKGLESREGIKRVCPAIVLERLK
;
A
#
# COMPACT_ATOMS: atom_id res chain seq x y z
N MET A 1 4.02 14.79 -14.86
CA MET A 1 3.38 13.47 -15.04
C MET A 1 1.99 13.63 -15.63
N GLU A 2 1.73 12.91 -16.72
CA GLU A 2 0.46 12.98 -17.43
C GLU A 2 -0.76 12.67 -16.56
N ASN A 3 -0.64 11.67 -15.68
CA ASN A 3 -1.72 11.26 -14.77
C ASN A 3 -2.12 12.34 -13.76
N ALA A 4 -1.14 13.07 -13.24
CA ALA A 4 -1.41 14.18 -12.34
C ALA A 4 -2.16 15.31 -13.04
N ARG A 5 -1.80 15.61 -14.27
CA ARG A 5 -2.45 16.65 -15.07
C ARG A 5 -3.90 16.29 -15.41
N ALA A 6 -4.16 15.04 -15.79
CA ALA A 6 -5.51 14.54 -16.02
C ALA A 6 -6.38 14.65 -14.76
N SER A 7 -5.80 14.34 -13.58
CA SER A 7 -6.49 14.46 -12.31
C SER A 7 -6.89 15.90 -11.98
N TYR A 8 -6.07 16.88 -12.32
CA TYR A 8 -6.40 18.30 -12.08
C TYR A 8 -7.65 18.70 -12.86
N VAL A 9 -7.75 18.30 -14.12
CA VAL A 9 -8.92 18.60 -14.97
C VAL A 9 -10.17 17.94 -14.40
N GLU A 10 -10.09 16.66 -14.03
CA GLU A 10 -11.22 15.93 -13.44
C GLU A 10 -11.72 16.58 -12.14
N ILE A 11 -10.80 16.93 -11.25
CA ILE A 11 -11.16 17.56 -9.98
C ILE A 11 -11.83 18.91 -10.23
N ALA A 12 -11.29 19.70 -11.14
CA ALA A 12 -11.85 21.00 -11.52
C ALA A 12 -13.28 20.88 -12.02
N GLU A 13 -13.53 19.91 -12.91
CA GLU A 13 -14.87 19.66 -13.46
C GLU A 13 -15.87 19.26 -12.37
N LYS A 14 -15.49 18.33 -11.49
CA LYS A 14 -16.34 17.85 -10.40
C LYS A 14 -16.70 18.94 -9.40
N LEU A 15 -15.77 19.83 -9.10
CA LEU A 15 -15.97 20.88 -8.10
C LEU A 15 -16.55 22.17 -8.70
N GLY A 16 -16.65 22.28 -10.02
CA GLY A 16 -17.12 23.50 -10.68
C GLY A 16 -16.17 24.68 -10.51
N VAL A 17 -14.88 24.43 -10.33
CA VAL A 17 -13.82 25.44 -10.19
C VAL A 17 -12.86 25.37 -11.37
N SER A 18 -12.01 26.39 -11.53
CA SER A 18 -11.02 26.40 -12.60
C SER A 18 -9.87 25.42 -12.31
N GLU A 19 -9.27 24.91 -13.40
CA GLU A 19 -8.05 24.10 -13.32
C GLU A 19 -6.93 24.85 -12.59
N ALA A 20 -6.79 26.16 -12.84
CA ALA A 20 -5.78 27.00 -12.19
C ALA A 20 -5.96 27.02 -10.66
N ALA A 21 -7.21 27.09 -10.18
CA ALA A 21 -7.51 27.08 -8.75
C ALA A 21 -7.15 25.74 -8.12
N VAL A 22 -7.44 24.61 -8.79
CA VAL A 22 -7.06 23.27 -8.32
C VAL A 22 -5.54 23.14 -8.27
N ARG A 23 -4.86 23.54 -9.33
CA ARG A 23 -3.40 23.49 -9.43
C ARG A 23 -2.72 24.28 -8.31
N LYS A 24 -3.24 25.46 -8.02
CA LYS A 24 -2.73 26.32 -6.92
C LYS A 24 -2.84 25.65 -5.56
N ARG A 25 -3.98 25.01 -5.29
CA ARG A 25 -4.20 24.30 -4.02
C ARG A 25 -3.30 23.09 -3.89
N ILE A 26 -3.13 22.33 -4.95
CA ILE A 26 -2.25 21.15 -4.94
C ILE A 26 -0.80 21.56 -4.74
N ARG A 27 -0.35 22.63 -5.41
CA ARG A 27 0.99 23.16 -5.23
C ARG A 27 1.23 23.57 -3.77
N ARG A 28 0.24 24.21 -3.14
CA ARG A 28 0.31 24.58 -1.74
C ARG A 28 0.45 23.37 -0.83
N LEU A 29 -0.29 22.28 -1.10
CA LEU A 29 -0.18 21.05 -0.33
C LEU A 29 1.17 20.37 -0.53
N GLU A 30 1.74 20.44 -1.72
CA GLU A 30 3.10 19.96 -1.98
C GLU A 30 4.14 20.75 -1.19
N ASP A 31 4.03 22.09 -1.21
CA ASP A 31 4.94 22.99 -0.47
C ASP A 31 4.88 22.74 1.03
N LEU A 32 3.72 22.37 1.55
CA LEU A 32 3.54 22.01 2.97
C LEU A 32 3.96 20.57 3.28
N GLY A 33 4.36 19.79 2.27
CA GLY A 33 4.72 18.40 2.44
C GLY A 33 3.53 17.46 2.64
N ALA A 34 2.29 17.95 2.42
CA ALA A 34 1.08 17.15 2.55
C ALA A 34 0.91 16.15 1.41
N ILE A 35 1.44 16.48 0.22
CA ILE A 35 1.44 15.57 -0.92
C ILE A 35 2.86 15.08 -1.14
N ARG A 36 3.09 13.79 -0.94
CA ARG A 36 4.40 13.17 -1.11
C ARG A 36 4.66 12.72 -2.54
N ARG A 37 3.61 12.27 -3.21
CA ARG A 37 3.68 11.78 -4.58
C ARG A 37 2.30 11.71 -5.20
N TYR A 38 2.28 11.66 -6.53
CA TYR A 38 1.07 11.44 -7.30
C TYR A 38 0.95 9.96 -7.61
N THR A 39 -0.25 9.42 -7.46
CA THR A 39 -0.54 8.02 -7.74
C THR A 39 -1.97 7.89 -8.27
N ILE A 40 -2.26 6.73 -8.84
CA ILE A 40 -3.59 6.37 -9.31
C ILE A 40 -4.20 5.43 -8.31
N ASP A 41 -5.47 5.66 -7.95
CA ASP A 41 -6.23 4.72 -7.15
C ASP A 41 -6.81 3.66 -8.11
N LEU A 42 -6.25 2.47 -8.05
CA LEU A 42 -6.62 1.36 -8.93
C LEU A 42 -7.45 0.32 -8.17
N ASP A 43 -8.39 -0.30 -8.88
CA ASP A 43 -9.06 -1.50 -8.38
C ASP A 43 -8.18 -2.71 -8.72
N PRO A 44 -7.51 -3.32 -7.73
CA PRO A 44 -6.58 -4.42 -7.99
C PRO A 44 -7.24 -5.64 -8.64
N ARG A 45 -8.49 -5.91 -8.33
CA ARG A 45 -9.21 -7.06 -8.87
C ARG A 45 -9.43 -6.94 -10.37
N ARG A 46 -9.64 -5.72 -10.86
CA ARG A 46 -9.76 -5.44 -12.30
C ARG A 46 -8.44 -5.57 -13.04
N LEU A 47 -7.33 -5.52 -12.32
CA LEU A 47 -5.99 -5.73 -12.86
C LEU A 47 -5.55 -7.19 -12.85
N GLY A 48 -6.40 -8.11 -12.37
CA GLY A 48 -6.10 -9.52 -12.33
C GLY A 48 -5.59 -10.03 -10.99
N TYR A 49 -5.60 -9.21 -9.95
CA TYR A 49 -5.23 -9.65 -8.59
C TYR A 49 -6.45 -10.22 -7.88
N GLU A 50 -6.42 -11.53 -7.63
CA GLU A 50 -7.54 -12.23 -6.99
C GLU A 50 -7.51 -12.15 -5.47
N VAL A 51 -6.32 -12.05 -4.88
CA VAL A 51 -6.14 -12.05 -3.42
C VAL A 51 -5.50 -10.77 -2.96
N LEU A 52 -6.24 -10.04 -2.12
CA LEU A 52 -5.74 -8.86 -1.43
C LEU A 52 -5.67 -9.21 0.05
N ALA A 53 -4.51 -9.02 0.67
CA ALA A 53 -4.31 -9.39 2.06
C ALA A 53 -3.71 -8.25 2.86
N ILE A 54 -4.10 -8.19 4.12
CA ILE A 54 -3.46 -7.34 5.13
C ILE A 54 -2.87 -8.30 6.16
N ILE A 55 -1.55 -8.22 6.32
CA ILE A 55 -0.81 -9.20 7.12
C ILE A 55 -0.14 -8.48 8.28
N GLY A 56 -0.46 -8.90 9.50
CA GLY A 56 0.23 -8.45 10.70
C GLY A 56 1.43 -9.34 10.98
N LEU A 57 2.57 -8.73 11.26
CA LEU A 57 3.81 -9.45 11.56
C LEU A 57 4.37 -9.02 12.90
N ASP A 58 4.77 -10.03 13.69
CA ASP A 58 5.57 -9.82 14.89
C ASP A 58 6.99 -10.29 14.59
N VAL A 59 7.95 -9.39 14.78
CA VAL A 59 9.35 -9.61 14.40
C VAL A 59 10.24 -9.39 15.60
N GLU A 60 11.26 -10.23 15.73
CA GLU A 60 12.27 -10.02 16.78
C GLU A 60 13.02 -8.71 16.52
N PRO A 61 13.26 -7.90 17.57
CA PRO A 61 13.87 -6.57 17.38
C PRO A 61 15.19 -6.58 16.60
N GLU A 62 16.02 -7.56 16.78
CA GLU A 62 17.31 -7.68 16.10
C GLU A 62 17.19 -7.97 14.60
N HIS A 63 16.05 -8.48 14.16
CA HIS A 63 15.77 -8.79 12.74
C HIS A 63 14.89 -7.73 12.05
N LEU A 64 14.35 -6.78 12.80
CA LEU A 64 13.33 -5.86 12.31
C LEU A 64 13.78 -5.06 11.09
N LEU A 65 14.96 -4.45 11.14
CA LEU A 65 15.44 -3.64 10.02
C LEU A 65 15.63 -4.44 8.74
N LYS A 66 16.18 -5.65 8.86
CA LYS A 66 16.37 -6.54 7.70
C LYS A 66 15.05 -6.96 7.09
N VAL A 67 14.11 -7.36 7.92
CA VAL A 67 12.78 -7.77 7.47
C VAL A 67 12.08 -6.61 6.77
N MET A 68 12.14 -5.41 7.31
CA MET A 68 11.57 -4.21 6.68
C MET A 68 12.16 -3.96 5.30
N GLU A 69 13.48 -4.03 5.16
CA GLU A 69 14.15 -3.81 3.88
C GLU A 69 13.80 -4.90 2.86
N GLU A 70 13.74 -6.15 3.27
CA GLU A 70 13.31 -7.26 2.42
C GLU A 70 11.89 -7.07 1.91
N LEU A 71 10.95 -6.68 2.78
CA LEU A 71 9.56 -6.46 2.42
C LEU A 71 9.37 -5.26 1.49
N LYS A 72 10.14 -4.19 1.69
CA LYS A 72 10.11 -3.03 0.79
C LYS A 72 10.46 -3.41 -0.64
N GLY A 73 11.32 -4.39 -0.82
CA GLY A 73 11.77 -4.85 -2.15
C GLY A 73 10.86 -5.87 -2.83
N ARG A 74 9.81 -6.33 -2.16
CA ARG A 74 8.90 -7.36 -2.72
C ARG A 74 7.81 -6.71 -3.56
N GLU A 75 7.59 -7.22 -4.75
CA GLU A 75 6.57 -6.72 -5.68
C GLU A 75 5.14 -6.90 -5.14
N GLU A 76 4.90 -7.96 -4.39
CA GLU A 76 3.60 -8.25 -3.81
C GLU A 76 3.20 -7.23 -2.74
N VAL A 77 4.18 -6.56 -2.14
CA VAL A 77 3.97 -5.60 -1.06
C VAL A 77 3.62 -4.23 -1.65
N VAL A 78 2.40 -3.78 -1.40
CA VAL A 78 1.88 -2.49 -1.89
C VAL A 78 2.10 -1.39 -0.87
N ARG A 79 1.88 -1.70 0.40
CA ARG A 79 2.09 -0.77 1.52
C ARG A 79 2.69 -1.52 2.70
N LEU A 80 3.53 -0.83 3.44
CA LEU A 80 4.19 -1.38 4.62
C LEU A 80 4.19 -0.32 5.71
N TYR A 81 3.69 -0.70 6.89
CA TYR A 81 3.62 0.18 8.05
C TYR A 81 4.35 -0.43 9.24
N LEU A 82 5.11 0.40 9.94
CA LEU A 82 5.60 0.09 11.27
C LEU A 82 4.58 0.65 12.26
N THR A 83 4.06 -0.19 13.14
CA THR A 83 2.98 0.19 14.05
C THR A 83 3.34 -0.06 15.50
N SER A 84 2.59 0.57 16.40
CA SER A 84 2.74 0.39 17.84
C SER A 84 1.66 -0.51 18.45
N GLY A 85 0.80 -1.11 17.63
CA GLY A 85 -0.29 -1.96 18.09
C GLY A 85 0.11 -3.40 18.34
N ASP A 86 -0.85 -4.31 18.15
CA ASP A 86 -0.66 -5.74 18.39
C ASP A 86 0.42 -6.37 17.51
N HIS A 87 0.64 -5.80 16.33
CA HIS A 87 1.67 -6.26 15.40
C HIS A 87 2.67 -5.14 15.14
N MET A 88 3.93 -5.50 15.01
CA MET A 88 5.00 -4.53 14.73
C MET A 88 4.93 -4.00 13.30
N LEU A 89 4.62 -4.86 12.35
CA LEU A 89 4.48 -4.50 10.94
C LEU A 89 3.09 -4.87 10.43
N ILE A 90 2.54 -3.98 9.62
CA ILE A 90 1.31 -4.24 8.87
C ILE A 90 1.66 -4.13 7.39
N VAL A 91 1.36 -5.20 6.65
CA VAL A 91 1.76 -5.33 5.25
C VAL A 91 0.50 -5.50 4.40
N GLU A 92 0.31 -4.61 3.43
CA GLU A 92 -0.75 -4.78 2.44
C GLU A 92 -0.15 -5.40 1.19
N CYS A 93 -0.70 -6.54 0.77
CA CYS A 93 -0.18 -7.30 -0.36
C CYS A 93 -1.27 -7.63 -1.36
N TRP A 94 -0.89 -7.67 -2.64
CA TRP A 94 -1.74 -8.10 -3.74
C TRP A 94 -1.11 -9.32 -4.40
N PHE A 95 -1.92 -10.36 -4.62
CA PHE A 95 -1.50 -11.61 -5.25
C PHE A 95 -2.40 -11.96 -6.42
N GLU A 96 -1.83 -12.50 -7.48
CA GLU A 96 -2.59 -12.90 -8.65
C GLU A 96 -3.51 -14.10 -8.38
N ASN A 97 -3.09 -15.00 -7.47
CA ASN A 97 -3.85 -16.19 -7.12
C ASN A 97 -3.55 -16.65 -5.70
N SER A 98 -4.32 -17.64 -5.24
CA SER A 98 -4.16 -18.18 -3.89
C SER A 98 -2.86 -18.94 -3.67
N GLN A 99 -2.26 -19.49 -4.71
CA GLN A 99 -0.98 -20.17 -4.60
C GLN A 99 0.16 -19.21 -4.29
N GLU A 100 0.18 -18.06 -4.95
CA GLU A 100 1.16 -17.00 -4.66
C GLU A 100 1.01 -16.49 -3.23
N PHE A 101 -0.23 -16.29 -2.79
CA PHE A 101 -0.52 -15.92 -1.42
C PHE A 101 0.03 -16.95 -0.43
N SER A 102 -0.29 -18.23 -0.63
CA SER A 102 0.17 -19.32 0.24
C SER A 102 1.70 -19.41 0.28
N SER A 103 2.36 -19.27 -0.85
CA SER A 103 3.82 -19.29 -0.93
C SER A 103 4.45 -18.13 -0.18
N PHE A 104 3.87 -16.95 -0.30
CA PHE A 104 4.32 -15.77 0.42
C PHE A 104 4.21 -15.95 1.94
N ILE A 105 3.06 -16.44 2.41
CA ILE A 105 2.83 -16.70 3.84
C ILE A 105 3.82 -17.75 4.37
N LYS A 106 4.02 -18.84 3.65
CA LYS A 106 4.99 -19.86 4.05
C LYS A 106 6.40 -19.30 4.12
N GLY A 107 6.77 -18.46 3.17
CA GLY A 107 8.07 -17.79 3.17
C GLY A 107 8.25 -16.91 4.40
N LEU A 108 7.23 -16.16 4.79
CA LEU A 108 7.28 -15.35 6.01
C LEU A 108 7.36 -16.21 7.27
N GLU A 109 6.58 -17.27 7.34
CA GLU A 109 6.59 -18.17 8.51
C GLU A 109 7.93 -18.87 8.72
N SER A 110 8.64 -19.16 7.64
CA SER A 110 9.97 -19.80 7.69
C SER A 110 11.13 -18.80 7.82
N ARG A 111 10.85 -17.50 7.72
CA ARG A 111 11.87 -16.46 7.81
C ARG A 111 12.35 -16.30 9.26
N GLU A 112 13.66 -16.48 9.48
CA GLU A 112 14.25 -16.25 10.79
C GLU A 112 13.95 -14.83 11.28
N GLY A 113 13.57 -14.72 12.54
CA GLY A 113 13.23 -13.43 13.16
C GLY A 113 11.75 -13.06 13.08
N ILE A 114 10.97 -13.70 12.24
CA ILE A 114 9.52 -13.49 12.21
C ILE A 114 8.89 -14.49 13.17
N LYS A 115 8.30 -13.98 14.25
CA LYS A 115 7.70 -14.80 15.30
C LYS A 115 6.28 -15.23 14.97
N ARG A 116 5.54 -14.36 14.30
CA ARG A 116 4.11 -14.56 14.10
C ARG A 116 3.67 -13.89 12.80
N VAL A 117 2.88 -14.62 12.03
CA VAL A 117 2.29 -14.12 10.78
C VAL A 117 0.78 -14.25 10.90
N CYS A 118 0.08 -13.13 10.82
CA CYS A 118 -1.38 -13.06 10.97
C CYS A 118 -2.00 -12.46 9.70
N PRO A 119 -2.31 -13.29 8.70
CA PRO A 119 -2.92 -12.80 7.48
C PRO A 119 -4.43 -12.59 7.62
N ALA A 120 -4.94 -11.54 6.97
CA ALA A 120 -6.35 -11.32 6.78
C ALA A 120 -6.61 -11.06 5.30
N ILE A 121 -7.51 -11.82 4.70
CA ILE A 121 -7.88 -11.62 3.31
C ILE A 121 -8.99 -10.57 3.25
N VAL A 122 -8.80 -9.57 2.41
CA VAL A 122 -9.80 -8.51 2.20
C VAL A 122 -10.92 -9.09 1.34
N LEU A 123 -12.12 -9.16 1.90
CA LEU A 123 -13.30 -9.64 1.18
C LEU A 123 -13.96 -8.53 0.37
N GLU A 124 -14.00 -7.32 0.94
CA GLU A 124 -14.64 -6.17 0.31
C GLU A 124 -14.04 -4.87 0.87
N ARG A 125 -13.80 -3.93 -0.02
CA ARG A 125 -13.45 -2.57 0.38
C ARG A 125 -14.73 -1.75 0.51
N LEU A 126 -14.99 -1.25 1.71
CA LEU A 126 -16.23 -0.52 2.01
C LEU A 126 -16.13 0.99 1.75
N LYS A 127 -14.90 1.51 1.68
CA LYS A 127 -14.68 2.93 1.44
C LYS A 127 -13.34 3.19 0.76
#